data_69b93914499352770eb3d32ab311b8af
#
_entry.id   69b93914499352770eb3d32ab311b8af
#
_cell.length_a   1.000
_cell.length_b   1.000
_cell.length_c   1.000
_cell.angle_alpha   90.00
_cell.angle_beta   90.00
_cell.angle_gamma   90.00
#
_symmetry.space_group_name_H-M   'P 1'
#
loop_
_entity.id
_entity.type
_entity.pdbx_description
1 polymer ?
#
loop_
_entity_poly.entity_id
_entity_poly.type
_entity_poly.pdbx_seq_one_letter_code
_entity_poly.pdbx_strand_id
1 'polypeptide(L)'
;MNLSTIIKDYFTFNRKEQRGIFVLLAILMLLVIANEVVPLVIRPEPVDFSGFEKEIAAFEQEVARADSISEQAKKNRHQGPGYSTYPGTRDSTKVFKPYPKEIYTIELNSADTFELQRLRGIGSSFARRIIKYRERLGGFINKSQLLEVWGMDTSRYNAIAEHLSVNPDSIHKIDLNKVTFKELLSHPYFPFEFTKAIMLYRKEHKRFVQPEELKNIKIIPDSAYRKMRNYVKVSL
;
A
#
# COMPACT_ATOMS: atom_id res chain seq x y z
N MET A 1 -1.58 3.95 -65.32
CA MET A 1 -1.18 2.57 -64.98
C MET A 1 -2.25 2.06 -64.01
N ASN A 2 -3.05 1.06 -64.48
CA ASN A 2 -4.23 0.61 -63.72
C ASN A 2 -3.81 -0.24 -62.49
N LEU A 3 -4.37 0.07 -61.34
CA LEU A 3 -4.15 -0.63 -60.05
C LEU A 3 -4.34 -2.15 -60.17
N SER A 4 -5.25 -2.57 -61.08
CA SER A 4 -5.52 -4.00 -61.39
C SER A 4 -4.39 -4.73 -62.11
N THR A 5 -3.54 -4.05 -62.85
CA THR A 5 -2.36 -4.64 -63.50
C THR A 5 -1.21 -4.83 -62.51
N ILE A 6 -1.01 -3.89 -61.61
CA ILE A 6 0.02 -4.00 -60.56
C ILE A 6 -0.30 -5.17 -59.61
N ILE A 7 -1.60 -5.32 -59.23
CA ILE A 7 -2.04 -6.41 -58.35
C ILE A 7 -1.87 -7.77 -59.04
N LYS A 8 -2.15 -7.88 -60.36
CA LYS A 8 -1.96 -9.14 -61.08
C LYS A 8 -0.50 -9.56 -61.19
N ASP A 9 0.43 -8.63 -61.41
CA ASP A 9 1.87 -8.93 -61.53
C ASP A 9 2.50 -9.34 -60.19
N TYR A 10 1.99 -8.80 -59.06
CA TYR A 10 2.46 -9.19 -57.74
C TYR A 10 1.91 -10.53 -57.23
N PHE A 11 0.76 -11.02 -57.76
CA PHE A 11 0.10 -12.24 -57.31
C PHE A 11 0.20 -13.43 -58.30
N THR A 12 1.21 -13.45 -59.18
CA THR A 12 1.49 -14.63 -60.00
C THR A 12 2.24 -15.71 -59.21
N PHE A 13 1.54 -16.30 -58.23
CA PHE A 13 2.13 -17.40 -57.46
C PHE A 13 2.08 -18.73 -58.25
N ASN A 14 3.18 -19.46 -58.19
CA ASN A 14 3.24 -20.83 -58.68
C ASN A 14 2.29 -21.73 -57.85
N ARG A 15 1.73 -22.79 -58.43
CA ARG A 15 0.79 -23.71 -57.76
C ARG A 15 1.32 -24.26 -56.42
N LYS A 16 2.64 -24.39 -56.26
CA LYS A 16 3.27 -24.81 -55.00
C LYS A 16 3.21 -23.69 -53.93
N GLU A 17 3.44 -22.44 -54.32
CA GLU A 17 3.38 -21.26 -53.46
C GLU A 17 1.94 -20.98 -53.03
N GLN A 18 0.95 -21.10 -53.92
CA GLN A 18 -0.45 -20.99 -53.60
C GLN A 18 -0.88 -21.99 -52.50
N ARG A 19 -0.43 -23.25 -52.59
CA ARG A 19 -0.70 -24.25 -51.55
C ARG A 19 -0.09 -23.85 -50.20
N GLY A 20 1.13 -23.31 -50.20
CA GLY A 20 1.81 -22.81 -49.01
C GLY A 20 1.04 -21.67 -48.35
N ILE A 21 0.57 -20.70 -49.15
CA ILE A 21 -0.24 -19.57 -48.67
C ILE A 21 -1.57 -20.05 -48.09
N PHE A 22 -2.27 -20.99 -48.75
CA PHE A 22 -3.50 -21.55 -48.24
C PHE A 22 -3.31 -22.28 -46.92
N VAL A 23 -2.23 -23.04 -46.75
CA VAL A 23 -1.90 -23.71 -45.49
C VAL A 23 -1.62 -22.67 -44.38
N LEU A 24 -0.86 -21.62 -44.70
CA LEU A 24 -0.56 -20.54 -43.74
C LEU A 24 -1.82 -19.80 -43.30
N LEU A 25 -2.71 -19.47 -44.23
CA LEU A 25 -4.00 -18.84 -43.96
C LEU A 25 -4.91 -19.77 -43.13
N ALA A 26 -4.92 -21.07 -43.41
CA ALA A 26 -5.67 -22.03 -42.63
C ALA A 26 -5.16 -22.12 -41.18
N ILE A 27 -3.83 -22.13 -40.98
CA ILE A 27 -3.22 -22.11 -39.64
C ILE A 27 -3.57 -20.81 -38.92
N LEU A 28 -3.46 -19.65 -39.58
CA LEU A 28 -3.78 -18.37 -39.02
C LEU A 28 -5.26 -18.27 -38.61
N MET A 29 -6.16 -18.77 -39.48
CA MET A 29 -7.58 -18.84 -39.18
C MET A 29 -7.86 -19.76 -37.98
N LEU A 30 -7.16 -20.88 -37.90
CA LEU A 30 -7.29 -21.82 -36.77
C LEU A 30 -6.78 -21.20 -35.46
N LEU A 31 -5.71 -20.42 -35.50
CA LEU A 31 -5.22 -19.67 -34.31
C LEU A 31 -6.21 -18.58 -33.87
N VAL A 32 -6.82 -17.85 -34.83
CA VAL A 32 -7.84 -16.83 -34.50
C VAL A 32 -9.05 -17.50 -33.88
N ILE A 33 -9.55 -18.60 -34.47
CA ILE A 33 -10.67 -19.37 -33.90
C ILE A 33 -10.33 -19.91 -32.52
N ALA A 34 -9.14 -20.44 -32.33
CA ALA A 34 -8.70 -20.92 -31.02
C ALA A 34 -8.68 -19.80 -29.98
N ASN A 35 -8.20 -18.60 -30.35
CA ASN A 35 -8.18 -17.46 -29.46
C ASN A 35 -9.60 -16.98 -29.01
N GLU A 36 -10.59 -17.11 -29.89
CA GLU A 36 -11.99 -16.78 -29.58
C GLU A 36 -12.71 -17.89 -28.84
N VAL A 37 -12.41 -19.15 -29.15
CA VAL A 37 -13.12 -20.33 -28.61
C VAL A 37 -12.57 -20.74 -27.25
N VAL A 38 -11.25 -20.62 -27.03
CA VAL A 38 -10.59 -21.00 -25.77
C VAL A 38 -11.20 -20.28 -24.56
N PRO A 39 -11.45 -18.94 -24.56
CA PRO A 39 -12.09 -18.26 -23.44
C PRO A 39 -13.57 -18.67 -23.23
N LEU A 40 -14.22 -19.17 -24.29
CA LEU A 40 -15.62 -19.60 -24.22
C LEU A 40 -15.77 -20.99 -23.60
N VAL A 41 -14.78 -21.87 -23.83
CA VAL A 41 -14.76 -23.26 -23.32
C VAL A 41 -14.10 -23.33 -21.95
N ILE A 42 -13.02 -22.58 -21.75
CA ILE A 42 -12.34 -22.46 -20.45
C ILE A 42 -12.90 -21.22 -19.76
N ARG A 43 -14.16 -21.28 -19.34
CA ARG A 43 -14.69 -20.29 -18.40
C ARG A 43 -14.01 -20.53 -17.07
N PRO A 44 -13.19 -19.58 -16.53
CA PRO A 44 -12.75 -19.68 -15.15
C PRO A 44 -14.02 -19.75 -14.29
N GLU A 45 -14.11 -20.75 -13.42
CA GLU A 45 -15.24 -20.82 -12.48
C GLU A 45 -15.36 -19.44 -11.78
N PRO A 46 -16.59 -18.88 -11.69
CA PRO A 46 -16.77 -17.62 -10.98
C PRO A 46 -16.26 -17.83 -9.56
N VAL A 47 -15.19 -17.12 -9.22
CA VAL A 47 -14.63 -17.17 -7.88
C VAL A 47 -15.69 -16.70 -6.92
N ASP A 48 -16.15 -17.58 -6.03
CA ASP A 48 -17.14 -17.25 -5.01
C ASP A 48 -16.53 -16.23 -4.01
N PHE A 49 -16.96 -15.00 -4.13
CA PHE A 49 -16.58 -13.89 -3.25
C PHE A 49 -17.53 -13.72 -2.07
N SER A 50 -18.59 -14.55 -1.93
CA SER A 50 -19.64 -14.35 -0.93
C SER A 50 -19.09 -14.32 0.52
N GLY A 51 -18.02 -15.06 0.78
CA GLY A 51 -17.30 -15.01 2.05
C GLY A 51 -16.59 -13.66 2.29
N PHE A 52 -15.94 -13.12 1.25
CA PHE A 52 -15.24 -11.84 1.32
C PHE A 52 -16.20 -10.65 1.33
N GLU A 53 -17.31 -10.71 0.60
CA GLU A 53 -18.31 -9.65 0.61
C GLU A 53 -18.93 -9.45 1.99
N LYS A 54 -19.16 -10.53 2.73
CA LYS A 54 -19.64 -10.44 4.13
C LYS A 54 -18.59 -9.80 5.06
N GLU A 55 -17.33 -10.14 4.89
CA GLU A 55 -16.23 -9.59 5.68
C GLU A 55 -15.99 -8.10 5.36
N ILE A 56 -16.10 -7.72 4.08
CA ILE A 56 -16.04 -6.34 3.62
C ILE A 56 -17.21 -5.53 4.16
N ALA A 57 -18.44 -6.03 4.06
CA ALA A 57 -19.63 -5.34 4.55
C ALA A 57 -19.57 -5.15 6.09
N ALA A 58 -19.06 -6.12 6.83
CA ALA A 58 -18.84 -5.99 8.26
C ALA A 58 -17.80 -4.92 8.59
N PHE A 59 -16.71 -4.86 7.83
CA PHE A 59 -15.65 -3.84 7.98
C PHE A 59 -16.16 -2.43 7.64
N GLU A 60 -16.91 -2.27 6.55
CA GLU A 60 -17.52 -0.98 6.18
C GLU A 60 -18.49 -0.47 7.25
N GLN A 61 -19.27 -1.37 7.86
CA GLN A 61 -20.12 -1.00 8.99
C GLN A 61 -19.31 -0.59 10.23
N GLU A 62 -18.20 -1.26 10.52
CA GLU A 62 -17.32 -0.92 11.64
C GLU A 62 -16.64 0.45 11.44
N VAL A 63 -16.19 0.74 10.21
CA VAL A 63 -15.62 2.05 9.84
C VAL A 63 -16.69 3.16 9.96
N ALA A 64 -17.89 2.94 9.42
CA ALA A 64 -18.98 3.91 9.53
C ALA A 64 -19.39 4.20 10.98
N ARG A 65 -19.38 3.18 11.86
CA ARG A 65 -19.62 3.36 13.30
C ARG A 65 -18.50 4.15 13.96
N ALA A 66 -17.23 3.87 13.64
CA ALA A 66 -16.08 4.59 14.18
C ALA A 66 -16.10 6.06 13.77
N ASP A 67 -16.47 6.37 12.51
CA ASP A 67 -16.60 7.73 12.02
C ASP A 67 -17.75 8.48 12.72
N SER A 68 -18.91 7.86 12.92
CA SER A 68 -20.03 8.47 13.64
C SER A 68 -19.70 8.77 15.10
N ILE A 69 -18.97 7.89 15.80
CA ILE A 69 -18.49 8.11 17.17
C ILE A 69 -17.48 9.27 17.19
N SER A 70 -16.59 9.35 16.20
CA SER A 70 -15.59 10.43 16.11
C SER A 70 -16.24 11.80 15.85
N GLU A 71 -17.30 11.85 15.05
CA GLU A 71 -18.07 13.06 14.78
C GLU A 71 -18.87 13.51 16.01
N GLN A 72 -19.50 12.59 16.75
CA GLN A 72 -20.16 12.89 18.01
C GLN A 72 -19.18 13.40 19.07
N ALA A 73 -18.00 12.81 19.16
CA ALA A 73 -16.94 13.27 20.06
C ALA A 73 -16.44 14.68 19.70
N LYS A 74 -16.39 15.04 18.42
CA LYS A 74 -16.08 16.40 17.97
C LYS A 74 -17.18 17.39 18.33
N LYS A 75 -18.45 17.04 18.17
CA LYS A 75 -19.61 17.89 18.56
C LYS A 75 -19.62 18.17 20.06
N ASN A 76 -19.37 17.18 20.90
CA ASN A 76 -19.33 17.33 22.34
C ASN A 76 -18.11 18.15 22.82
N ARG A 77 -17.03 18.24 22.04
CA ARG A 77 -15.84 19.03 22.37
C ARG A 77 -16.06 20.53 22.23
N HIS A 78 -17.10 20.97 21.51
CA HIS A 78 -17.44 22.39 21.33
C HIS A 78 -18.38 22.92 22.41
N GLN A 79 -18.84 22.08 23.36
CA GLN A 79 -19.70 22.46 24.46
C GLN A 79 -19.01 22.36 25.84
N GLY A 80 -17.69 22.24 25.88
CA GLY A 80 -16.95 22.34 27.14
C GLY A 80 -16.93 23.77 27.65
N PRO A 81 -17.03 23.98 28.99
CA PRO A 81 -17.01 25.31 29.58
C PRO A 81 -15.76 26.05 29.17
N GLY A 82 -15.95 27.30 28.75
CA GLY A 82 -14.90 28.17 28.25
C GLY A 82 -13.67 28.15 29.14
N TYR A 83 -12.51 28.03 28.54
CA TYR A 83 -11.23 28.15 29.19
C TYR A 83 -11.18 29.49 29.91
N SER A 84 -11.23 29.43 31.25
CA SER A 84 -10.94 30.56 32.12
C SER A 84 -9.58 31.13 31.71
N THR A 85 -9.62 32.36 31.24
CA THR A 85 -8.43 33.16 30.95
C THR A 85 -7.67 33.32 32.27
N TYR A 86 -6.62 32.55 32.51
CA TYR A 86 -5.68 32.84 33.58
C TYR A 86 -5.01 34.18 33.26
N PRO A 87 -5.10 35.20 34.09
CA PRO A 87 -4.30 36.40 34.01
C PRO A 87 -2.87 36.03 34.46
N GLY A 88 -2.14 35.35 33.62
CA GLY A 88 -0.73 35.08 33.85
C GLY A 88 0.06 36.31 33.43
N THR A 89 0.51 37.08 34.44
CA THR A 89 1.63 38.04 34.28
C THR A 89 2.75 37.37 33.51
N ARG A 90 2.97 37.88 32.28
CA ARG A 90 4.17 37.54 31.49
C ARG A 90 5.38 38.12 32.21
N ASP A 91 5.93 37.36 33.13
CA ASP A 91 7.28 37.60 33.60
C ASP A 91 8.26 37.22 32.45
N SER A 92 8.63 38.24 31.70
CA SER A 92 9.50 38.12 30.50
C SER A 92 10.98 37.87 30.87
N THR A 93 11.27 37.59 32.11
CA THR A 93 12.68 37.42 32.57
C THR A 93 13.11 35.97 32.75
N LYS A 94 12.32 35.00 32.31
CA LYS A 94 12.82 33.63 32.21
C LYS A 94 13.84 33.56 31.06
N VAL A 95 15.09 33.88 31.40
CA VAL A 95 16.26 33.58 30.59
C VAL A 95 16.16 32.11 30.18
N PHE A 96 15.86 31.89 28.92
CA PHE A 96 15.92 30.57 28.32
C PHE A 96 17.38 30.13 28.42
N LYS A 97 17.69 29.31 29.42
CA LYS A 97 18.99 28.63 29.47
C LYS A 97 18.99 27.75 28.22
N PRO A 98 19.93 27.96 27.27
CA PRO A 98 20.05 27.03 26.17
C PRO A 98 20.35 25.66 26.77
N TYR A 99 19.46 24.70 26.56
CA TYR A 99 19.76 23.32 26.90
C TYR A 99 21.09 22.94 26.24
N PRO A 100 21.95 22.23 26.94
CA PRO A 100 23.18 21.71 26.33
C PRO A 100 22.79 20.98 25.07
N LYS A 101 23.51 21.22 23.99
CA LYS A 101 23.34 20.59 22.70
C LYS A 101 23.84 19.14 22.79
N GLU A 102 23.28 18.36 23.73
CA GLU A 102 23.52 16.93 23.74
C GLU A 102 22.92 16.40 22.46
N ILE A 103 23.76 15.82 21.61
CA ILE A 103 23.34 15.11 20.40
C ILE A 103 22.65 13.83 20.87
N TYR A 104 21.37 13.93 21.20
CA TYR A 104 20.58 12.75 21.51
C TYR A 104 19.99 12.20 20.21
N THR A 105 20.10 10.92 20.04
CA THR A 105 19.50 10.21 18.93
C THR A 105 18.34 9.38 19.46
N ILE A 106 17.18 9.52 18.83
CA ILE A 106 15.94 8.80 19.19
C ILE A 106 15.73 7.69 18.18
N GLU A 107 15.59 6.47 18.66
CA GLU A 107 15.31 5.30 17.83
C GLU A 107 13.79 5.19 17.60
N LEU A 108 13.35 5.31 16.33
CA LEU A 108 11.93 5.46 15.97
C LEU A 108 11.06 4.24 16.30
N ASN A 109 11.63 3.04 16.24
CA ASN A 109 10.88 1.81 16.45
C ASN A 109 10.64 1.48 17.93
N SER A 110 11.49 2.01 18.83
CA SER A 110 11.37 1.81 20.29
C SER A 110 10.85 3.03 21.03
N ALA A 111 11.04 4.24 20.47
CA ALA A 111 10.71 5.49 21.14
C ALA A 111 9.26 5.55 21.65
N ASP A 112 9.12 6.07 22.86
CA ASP A 112 7.83 6.36 23.47
C ASP A 112 7.32 7.78 23.13
N THR A 113 6.15 8.13 23.68
CA THR A 113 5.54 9.45 23.44
C THR A 113 6.38 10.58 24.02
N PHE A 114 7.07 10.37 25.16
CA PHE A 114 7.87 11.39 25.83
C PHE A 114 9.20 11.64 25.08
N GLU A 115 9.84 10.58 24.64
CA GLU A 115 11.06 10.66 23.84
C GLU A 115 10.80 11.39 22.52
N LEU A 116 9.72 11.04 21.81
CA LEU A 116 9.34 11.73 20.57
C LEU A 116 9.03 13.22 20.77
N GLN A 117 8.45 13.60 21.93
CA GLN A 117 8.18 15.02 22.25
C GLN A 117 9.44 15.85 22.50
N ARG A 118 10.62 15.24 22.70
CA ARG A 118 11.89 15.94 22.79
C ARG A 118 12.33 16.51 21.44
N LEU A 119 11.78 15.96 20.32
CA LEU A 119 12.05 16.44 18.99
C LEU A 119 11.38 17.78 18.73
N ARG A 120 12.09 18.70 18.10
CA ARG A 120 11.58 20.03 17.78
C ARG A 120 10.34 19.95 16.89
N GLY A 121 9.24 20.56 17.34
CA GLY A 121 7.98 20.60 16.59
C GLY A 121 7.13 19.34 16.69
N ILE A 122 7.50 18.37 17.53
CA ILE A 122 6.73 17.18 17.82
C ILE A 122 6.07 17.34 19.19
N GLY A 123 4.78 17.66 19.21
CA GLY A 123 3.97 17.67 20.42
C GLY A 123 3.30 16.32 20.69
N SER A 124 2.59 16.20 21.81
CA SER A 124 1.95 14.95 22.26
C SER A 124 1.00 14.33 21.23
N SER A 125 0.22 15.16 20.53
CA SER A 125 -0.70 14.68 19.48
C SER A 125 0.04 14.17 18.26
N PHE A 126 1.19 14.75 17.94
CA PHE A 126 2.01 14.32 16.82
C PHE A 126 2.78 13.04 17.16
N ALA A 127 3.35 12.97 18.37
CA ALA A 127 4.02 11.76 18.86
C ALA A 127 3.07 10.54 18.82
N ARG A 128 1.82 10.69 19.25
CA ARG A 128 0.79 9.63 19.14
C ARG A 128 0.51 9.22 17.70
N ARG A 129 0.50 10.17 16.74
CA ARG A 129 0.34 9.83 15.31
C ARG A 129 1.51 9.03 14.76
N ILE A 130 2.73 9.38 15.14
CA ILE A 130 3.93 8.62 14.76
C ILE A 130 3.84 7.19 15.30
N ILE A 131 3.51 7.01 16.57
CA ILE A 131 3.36 5.68 17.18
C ILE A 131 2.26 4.88 16.48
N LYS A 132 1.07 5.47 16.28
CA LYS A 132 -0.03 4.80 15.58
C LYS A 132 0.33 4.39 14.15
N TYR A 133 1.09 5.23 13.44
CA TYR A 133 1.56 4.90 12.10
C TYR A 133 2.59 3.78 12.15
N ARG A 134 3.55 3.84 13.08
CA ARG A 134 4.53 2.78 13.35
C ARG A 134 3.88 1.42 13.59
N GLU A 135 2.87 1.37 14.45
CA GLU A 135 2.13 0.15 14.77
C GLU A 135 1.44 -0.44 13.54
N ARG A 136 0.78 0.39 12.74
CA ARG A 136 0.15 -0.05 11.49
C ARG A 136 1.14 -0.49 10.43
N LEU A 137 2.30 0.14 10.38
CA LEU A 137 3.37 -0.16 9.43
C LEU A 137 4.15 -1.44 9.83
N GLY A 138 4.09 -1.83 11.11
CA GLY A 138 4.92 -2.89 11.67
C GLY A 138 6.33 -2.45 12.02
N GLY A 139 6.61 -1.14 12.02
CA GLY A 139 7.89 -0.50 12.25
C GLY A 139 8.45 0.26 11.05
N PHE A 140 9.32 1.21 11.31
CA PHE A 140 10.01 1.97 10.26
C PHE A 140 11.28 1.23 9.80
N ILE A 141 11.52 1.23 8.50
CA ILE A 141 12.77 0.73 7.89
C ILE A 141 13.71 1.90 7.60
N ASN A 142 13.13 3.05 7.32
CA ASN A 142 13.85 4.26 6.94
C ASN A 142 13.23 5.49 7.61
N LYS A 143 14.06 6.43 8.01
CA LYS A 143 13.64 7.71 8.60
C LYS A 143 12.66 8.47 7.70
N SER A 144 12.85 8.42 6.38
CA SER A 144 12.02 9.13 5.42
C SER A 144 10.55 8.69 5.41
N GLN A 145 10.24 7.50 5.95
CA GLN A 145 8.85 7.06 6.12
C GLN A 145 8.05 7.91 7.11
N LEU A 146 8.72 8.72 7.94
CA LEU A 146 8.03 9.74 8.74
C LEU A 146 7.27 10.76 7.88
N LEU A 147 7.71 11.02 6.65
CA LEU A 147 6.99 11.89 5.71
C LEU A 147 5.62 11.33 5.30
N GLU A 148 5.38 10.04 5.52
CA GLU A 148 4.10 9.39 5.26
C GLU A 148 3.12 9.56 6.45
N VAL A 149 3.61 10.03 7.60
CA VAL A 149 2.77 10.33 8.78
C VAL A 149 1.96 11.60 8.52
N TRP A 150 0.65 11.52 8.69
CA TRP A 150 -0.23 12.65 8.43
C TRP A 150 0.16 13.92 9.21
N GLY A 151 0.41 14.99 8.46
CA GLY A 151 0.84 16.30 8.96
C GLY A 151 2.36 16.44 9.12
N MET A 152 3.17 15.44 8.73
CA MET A 152 4.61 15.60 8.61
C MET A 152 4.92 16.28 7.29
N ASP A 153 5.54 17.44 7.35
CA ASP A 153 6.07 18.14 6.19
C ASP A 153 7.61 18.03 6.13
N THR A 154 8.16 18.34 4.97
CA THR A 154 9.61 18.24 4.73
C THR A 154 10.42 19.15 5.67
N SER A 155 9.89 20.33 6.00
CA SER A 155 10.59 21.29 6.90
C SER A 155 10.71 20.71 8.31
N ARG A 156 9.63 20.15 8.85
CA ARG A 156 9.61 19.51 10.16
C ARG A 156 10.49 18.26 10.18
N TYR A 157 10.40 17.44 9.13
CA TYR A 157 11.26 16.27 8.99
C TYR A 157 12.75 16.64 9.00
N ASN A 158 13.17 17.61 8.19
CA ASN A 158 14.56 18.03 8.11
C ASN A 158 15.08 18.59 9.45
N ALA A 159 14.22 19.26 10.21
CA ALA A 159 14.59 19.79 11.53
C ALA A 159 14.88 18.71 12.58
N ILE A 160 14.41 17.48 12.38
CA ILE A 160 14.56 16.37 13.34
C ILE A 160 15.36 15.18 12.80
N ALA A 161 15.60 15.09 11.49
CA ALA A 161 16.19 13.93 10.83
C ALA A 161 17.57 13.52 11.38
N GLU A 162 18.37 14.49 11.84
CA GLU A 162 19.68 14.24 12.45
C GLU A 162 19.59 13.60 13.84
N HIS A 163 18.47 13.84 14.54
CA HIS A 163 18.20 13.30 15.87
C HIS A 163 17.47 11.94 15.84
N LEU A 164 17.33 11.33 14.68
CA LEU A 164 16.61 10.07 14.52
C LEU A 164 17.55 8.94 14.12
N SER A 165 17.26 7.76 14.63
CA SER A 165 17.79 6.47 14.16
C SER A 165 16.64 5.51 13.86
N VAL A 166 16.91 4.49 13.06
CA VAL A 166 15.98 3.42 12.74
C VAL A 166 16.75 2.10 12.75
N ASN A 167 16.28 1.16 13.56
CA ASN A 167 16.74 -0.21 13.51
C ASN A 167 15.77 -1.04 12.63
N PRO A 168 16.15 -1.40 11.39
CA PRO A 168 15.28 -2.13 10.49
C PRO A 168 15.05 -3.59 10.91
N ASP A 169 15.82 -4.14 11.84
CA ASP A 169 15.68 -5.52 12.30
C ASP A 169 14.50 -5.69 13.27
N SER A 170 14.00 -4.58 13.84
CA SER A 170 12.88 -4.58 14.79
C SER A 170 11.49 -4.55 14.14
N ILE A 171 11.40 -4.68 12.80
CA ILE A 171 10.11 -4.67 12.11
C ILE A 171 9.34 -5.98 12.27
N HIS A 172 8.03 -5.81 12.44
CA HIS A 172 7.09 -6.94 12.43
C HIS A 172 6.65 -7.25 11.00
N LYS A 173 7.05 -8.44 10.48
CA LYS A 173 6.68 -8.89 9.13
C LYS A 173 5.39 -9.69 9.14
N ILE A 174 4.52 -9.39 8.19
CA ILE A 174 3.24 -10.06 7.94
C ILE A 174 3.49 -11.36 7.18
N ASP A 175 2.94 -12.46 7.66
CA ASP A 175 2.98 -13.74 6.95
C ASP A 175 1.86 -13.83 5.91
N LEU A 176 2.22 -13.82 4.63
CA LEU A 176 1.25 -13.85 3.53
C LEU A 176 0.33 -15.07 3.54
N ASN A 177 0.79 -16.20 4.12
CA ASN A 177 -0.01 -17.43 4.17
C ASN A 177 -1.01 -17.46 5.33
N LYS A 178 -0.77 -16.68 6.40
CA LYS A 178 -1.58 -16.72 7.64
C LYS A 178 -2.45 -15.49 7.82
N VAL A 179 -2.02 -14.35 7.27
CA VAL A 179 -2.68 -13.06 7.47
C VAL A 179 -4.14 -13.10 7.01
N THR A 180 -5.00 -12.46 7.76
CA THR A 180 -6.41 -12.21 7.39
C THR A 180 -6.52 -11.01 6.46
N PHE A 181 -7.66 -10.89 5.75
CA PHE A 181 -7.95 -9.74 4.89
C PHE A 181 -7.89 -8.42 5.68
N LYS A 182 -8.52 -8.39 6.85
CA LYS A 182 -8.59 -7.21 7.73
C LYS A 182 -7.19 -6.77 8.23
N GLU A 183 -6.38 -7.70 8.66
CA GLU A 183 -5.00 -7.43 9.10
C GLU A 183 -4.15 -6.87 7.96
N LEU A 184 -4.22 -7.47 6.77
CA LEU A 184 -3.47 -6.99 5.62
C LEU A 184 -3.93 -5.61 5.18
N LEU A 185 -5.24 -5.35 5.15
CA LEU A 185 -5.83 -4.05 4.82
C LEU A 185 -5.47 -2.95 5.84
N SER A 186 -5.20 -3.31 7.09
CA SER A 186 -4.81 -2.34 8.12
C SER A 186 -3.43 -1.73 7.90
N HIS A 187 -2.58 -2.41 7.14
CA HIS A 187 -1.22 -1.96 6.86
C HIS A 187 -1.19 -0.90 5.74
N PRO A 188 -0.45 0.22 5.90
CA PRO A 188 -0.50 1.37 4.97
C PRO A 188 -0.16 1.06 3.51
N TYR A 189 0.65 0.04 3.26
CA TYR A 189 1.09 -0.30 1.90
C TYR A 189 0.21 -1.33 1.18
N PHE A 190 -0.83 -1.82 1.84
CA PHE A 190 -1.77 -2.78 1.25
C PHE A 190 -3.17 -2.18 1.13
N PRO A 191 -3.42 -1.30 0.14
CA PRO A 191 -4.75 -0.80 -0.14
C PRO A 191 -5.69 -1.95 -0.53
N PHE A 192 -6.98 -1.68 -0.51
CA PHE A 192 -8.04 -2.67 -0.75
C PHE A 192 -7.81 -3.53 -1.99
N GLU A 193 -7.49 -2.89 -3.13
CA GLU A 193 -7.29 -3.59 -4.41
C GLU A 193 -6.11 -4.57 -4.36
N PHE A 194 -5.00 -4.17 -3.73
CA PHE A 194 -3.85 -5.05 -3.59
C PHE A 194 -4.13 -6.18 -2.60
N THR A 195 -4.77 -5.86 -1.49
CA THR A 195 -5.19 -6.86 -0.50
C THR A 195 -6.09 -7.92 -1.13
N LYS A 196 -7.12 -7.49 -1.88
CA LYS A 196 -8.02 -8.39 -2.61
C LYS A 196 -7.26 -9.29 -3.59
N ALA A 197 -6.37 -8.71 -4.38
CA ALA A 197 -5.59 -9.47 -5.37
C ALA A 197 -4.63 -10.48 -4.71
N ILE A 198 -4.00 -10.12 -3.58
CA ILE A 198 -3.13 -11.02 -2.81
C ILE A 198 -3.93 -12.20 -2.24
N MET A 199 -5.12 -11.95 -1.69
CA MET A 199 -5.97 -13.02 -1.16
C MET A 199 -6.47 -13.96 -2.24
N LEU A 200 -6.81 -13.42 -3.43
CA LEU A 200 -7.16 -14.21 -4.60
C LEU A 200 -6.00 -15.08 -5.06
N TYR A 201 -4.83 -14.49 -5.23
CA TYR A 201 -3.62 -15.22 -5.61
C TYR A 201 -3.35 -16.39 -4.65
N ARG A 202 -3.45 -16.14 -3.34
CA ARG A 202 -3.31 -17.20 -2.32
C ARG A 202 -4.36 -18.29 -2.47
N LYS A 203 -5.62 -17.93 -2.78
CA LYS A 203 -6.70 -18.91 -2.98
C LYS A 203 -6.45 -19.79 -4.21
N GLU A 204 -6.01 -19.19 -5.33
CA GLU A 204 -5.75 -19.89 -6.60
C GLU A 204 -4.53 -20.81 -6.52
N HIS A 205 -3.44 -20.32 -5.91
CA HIS A 205 -2.16 -21.04 -5.82
C HIS A 205 -2.00 -21.85 -4.51
N LYS A 206 -3.04 -21.87 -3.66
CA LYS A 206 -3.08 -22.49 -2.32
C LYS A 206 -2.20 -21.79 -1.28
N ARG A 207 -1.01 -21.35 -1.63
CA ARG A 207 -0.08 -20.63 -0.76
C ARG A 207 0.96 -19.86 -1.57
N PHE A 208 1.59 -18.89 -0.93
CA PHE A 208 2.84 -18.28 -1.40
C PHE A 208 4.01 -19.20 -1.00
N VAL A 209 4.97 -19.40 -1.89
CA VAL A 209 6.23 -20.09 -1.62
C VAL A 209 7.31 -19.10 -1.23
N GLN A 210 7.27 -17.89 -1.83
CA GLN A 210 8.23 -16.82 -1.59
C GLN A 210 7.56 -15.44 -1.72
N PRO A 211 8.05 -14.40 -0.99
CA PRO A 211 7.48 -13.06 -1.06
C PRO A 211 7.54 -12.42 -2.46
N GLU A 212 8.49 -12.85 -3.29
CA GLU A 212 8.72 -12.36 -4.66
C GLU A 212 7.54 -12.65 -5.58
N GLU A 213 6.69 -13.62 -5.26
CA GLU A 213 5.48 -13.94 -6.03
C GLU A 213 4.46 -12.80 -6.06
N LEU A 214 4.55 -11.83 -5.15
CA LEU A 214 3.76 -10.60 -5.23
C LEU A 214 3.94 -9.86 -6.55
N LYS A 215 5.08 -10.02 -7.24
CA LYS A 215 5.32 -9.44 -8.58
C LYS A 215 4.48 -10.09 -9.67
N ASN A 216 4.04 -11.32 -9.48
CA ASN A 216 3.20 -12.03 -10.44
C ASN A 216 1.76 -11.47 -10.47
N ILE A 217 1.39 -10.69 -9.45
CA ILE A 217 0.08 -10.07 -9.33
C ILE A 217 0.08 -8.77 -10.14
N LYS A 218 -0.49 -8.80 -11.35
CA LYS A 218 -0.44 -7.72 -12.36
C LYS A 218 -0.85 -6.33 -11.84
N ILE A 219 -1.74 -6.25 -10.87
CA ILE A 219 -2.22 -4.97 -10.31
C ILE A 219 -1.20 -4.32 -9.38
N ILE A 220 -0.18 -5.05 -8.90
CA ILE A 220 0.85 -4.53 -8.00
C ILE A 220 2.01 -4.00 -8.84
N PRO A 221 2.20 -2.68 -8.92
CA PRO A 221 3.33 -2.12 -9.65
C PRO A 221 4.64 -2.32 -8.88
N ASP A 222 5.76 -2.32 -9.58
CA ASP A 222 7.10 -2.50 -8.98
C ASP A 222 7.41 -1.50 -7.86
N SER A 223 6.91 -0.28 -7.96
CA SER A 223 7.07 0.76 -6.92
C SER A 223 6.39 0.38 -5.61
N ALA A 224 5.19 -0.20 -5.68
CA ALA A 224 4.47 -0.70 -4.52
C ALA A 224 5.14 -1.96 -3.96
N TYR A 225 5.51 -2.90 -4.83
CA TYR A 225 6.23 -4.10 -4.41
C TYR A 225 7.51 -3.79 -3.62
N ARG A 226 8.32 -2.79 -4.04
CA ARG A 226 9.54 -2.39 -3.32
C ARG A 226 9.27 -1.91 -1.89
N LYS A 227 8.13 -1.28 -1.64
CA LYS A 227 7.70 -0.88 -0.29
C LYS A 227 7.22 -2.08 0.52
N MET A 228 6.39 -2.94 -0.08
CA MET A 228 5.74 -4.08 0.56
C MET A 228 6.71 -5.19 0.96
N ARG A 229 7.68 -5.53 0.09
CA ARG A 229 8.55 -6.71 0.25
C ARG A 229 9.26 -6.78 1.59
N ASN A 230 9.55 -5.63 2.18
CA ASN A 230 10.26 -5.56 3.45
C ASN A 230 9.38 -5.92 4.65
N TYR A 231 8.05 -5.81 4.48
CA TYR A 231 7.04 -6.03 5.51
C TYR A 231 6.35 -7.38 5.41
N VAL A 232 6.74 -8.21 4.48
CA VAL A 232 6.16 -9.54 4.29
C VAL A 232 7.17 -10.63 4.51
N LYS A 233 6.65 -11.78 4.92
CA LYS A 233 7.36 -13.05 4.99
C LYS A 233 6.43 -14.18 4.53
N VAL A 234 6.99 -15.33 4.27
CA VAL A 234 6.27 -16.55 3.95
C VAL A 234 6.75 -17.62 4.92
N SER A 235 5.83 -18.21 5.69
CA SER A 235 6.10 -19.44 6.42
C SER A 235 5.62 -20.64 5.60
N LEU A 236 6.41 -21.67 5.54
CA LEU A 236 6.12 -22.93 4.85
C LEU A 236 5.10 -23.75 5.63
#